data_c17ac26b88933d60f9dd6635b02ec15d
#
_entry.id   c17ac26b88933d60f9dd6635b02ec15d
#
_cell.length_a   1.000
_cell.length_b   1.000
_cell.length_c   1.000
_cell.angle_alpha   90.00
_cell.angle_beta   90.00
_cell.angle_gamma   90.00
#
_symmetry.space_group_name_H-M   'P 1'
#
loop_
_entity.id
_entity.type
_entity.pdbx_description
1 polymer ?
#
loop_
_entity_poly.entity_id
_entity_poly.type
_entity_poly.pdbx_seq_one_letter_code
_entity_poly.pdbx_strand_id
1 'polypeptide(L)'
;MASLITTTRAKAAQIPFSTAMTSTVSRSSRVILSTAANNTSTRNLSNLTPPRRLNTIMNTKRPETRPCWKCSTPVPYLALQCTNPECKVVQTLAPGVNYFETLGLSPEPSYDVDLKDLRLRFFKIQQLIHPDSYSQNTNGDQVYAQQQSSLANKAYSTLKEPLSRANYILELLGAPIHETESLNEPELLMEVMEARELLEEAQTEDEVQELKNVNDTRIKDTVEGLSKAFKGQDLEQAKTLAIELQYWIRIQNVIRDWVAGHPIVADHV
;
A
#
# COMPACT_ATOMS: atom_id res chain seq x y z
N MET A 1 58.11 3.27 32.91
CA MET A 1 57.43 1.99 32.97
C MET A 1 56.33 2.02 31.90
N ALA A 2 56.59 1.38 30.77
CA ALA A 2 55.70 1.34 29.63
C ALA A 2 54.82 0.10 29.75
N SER A 3 53.51 0.28 29.68
CA SER A 3 52.54 -0.83 29.65
C SER A 3 51.99 -0.97 28.22
N LEU A 4 52.28 -2.11 27.62
CA LEU A 4 51.79 -2.55 26.31
C LEU A 4 50.31 -2.89 26.39
N ILE A 5 49.49 -2.27 25.56
CA ILE A 5 48.12 -2.66 25.30
C ILE A 5 48.11 -3.48 24.01
N THR A 6 47.85 -4.77 24.16
CA THR A 6 47.69 -5.74 23.06
C THR A 6 46.31 -5.60 22.40
N THR A 7 46.33 -5.20 21.15
CA THR A 7 45.13 -5.11 20.33
C THR A 7 44.79 -6.51 19.74
N THR A 8 43.73 -7.15 20.20
CA THR A 8 43.24 -8.38 19.64
C THR A 8 42.28 -8.06 18.47
N ARG A 9 42.72 -8.41 17.28
CA ARG A 9 42.01 -8.27 16.00
C ARG A 9 41.07 -9.46 15.84
N ALA A 10 39.75 -9.22 15.96
CA ALA A 10 38.75 -10.23 15.66
C ALA A 10 38.70 -10.49 14.16
N LYS A 11 38.82 -11.76 13.79
CA LYS A 11 38.72 -12.28 12.43
C LYS A 11 37.23 -12.35 12.04
N ALA A 12 36.85 -11.65 10.98
CA ALA A 12 35.60 -11.85 10.31
C ALA A 12 35.60 -13.26 9.64
N ALA A 13 34.63 -14.07 9.96
CA ALA A 13 34.40 -15.37 9.32
C ALA A 13 33.64 -15.11 8.02
N GLN A 14 34.32 -15.40 6.90
CA GLN A 14 33.71 -15.47 5.57
C GLN A 14 33.06 -16.84 5.45
N ILE A 15 31.75 -16.87 5.19
CA ILE A 15 30.99 -18.09 4.84
C ILE A 15 31.14 -18.30 3.33
N PRO A 16 31.60 -19.45 2.86
CA PRO A 16 31.76 -19.72 1.43
C PRO A 16 30.44 -20.15 0.81
N PHE A 17 30.07 -19.50 -0.28
CA PHE A 17 29.06 -19.95 -1.22
C PHE A 17 29.46 -21.31 -1.83
N SER A 18 28.64 -22.33 -1.63
CA SER A 18 28.87 -23.65 -2.20
C SER A 18 28.18 -23.73 -3.56
N THR A 19 29.02 -24.15 -4.52
CA THR A 19 28.76 -24.27 -5.95
C THR A 19 27.99 -25.56 -6.26
N ALA A 20 27.01 -25.43 -7.15
CA ALA A 20 26.49 -26.42 -8.12
C ALA A 20 26.66 -27.93 -7.85
N MET A 21 25.55 -28.63 -7.76
CA MET A 21 25.49 -30.07 -8.13
C MET A 21 24.64 -30.25 -9.39
N THR A 22 25.34 -30.56 -10.47
CA THR A 22 24.80 -31.17 -11.69
C THR A 22 24.51 -32.65 -11.42
N SER A 23 23.27 -33.07 -11.53
CA SER A 23 22.94 -34.53 -11.61
C SER A 23 22.30 -34.84 -12.96
N THR A 24 23.08 -35.51 -13.77
CA THR A 24 22.68 -36.27 -14.95
C THR A 24 21.81 -37.45 -14.53
N VAL A 25 20.63 -37.60 -15.11
CA VAL A 25 19.86 -38.84 -15.08
C VAL A 25 19.54 -39.30 -16.49
N SER A 26 19.97 -40.57 -16.69
CA SER A 26 19.96 -41.36 -17.89
C SER A 26 18.57 -41.88 -18.29
N ARG A 27 18.44 -42.04 -19.59
CA ARG A 27 17.43 -42.74 -20.42
C ARG A 27 16.89 -44.06 -19.86
N SER A 28 15.64 -44.34 -20.05
CA SER A 28 15.03 -45.33 -20.95
C SER A 28 13.70 -45.81 -20.41
N SER A 29 12.64 -45.74 -21.19
CA SER A 29 11.86 -46.90 -21.63
C SER A 29 10.70 -46.45 -22.52
N ARG A 30 10.68 -47.05 -23.70
CA ARG A 30 9.59 -47.00 -24.69
C ARG A 30 8.43 -47.88 -24.21
N VAL A 31 7.19 -47.38 -24.31
CA VAL A 31 6.00 -48.23 -24.48
C VAL A 31 5.04 -47.54 -25.47
N ILE A 32 4.80 -48.22 -26.47
CA ILE A 32 3.95 -48.49 -27.60
C ILE A 32 2.55 -47.82 -27.58
N LEU A 33 2.22 -47.29 -28.79
CA LEU A 33 0.97 -46.81 -29.33
C LEU A 33 -0.32 -47.49 -28.88
N SER A 34 -1.36 -46.69 -28.69
CA SER A 34 -2.69 -46.99 -29.23
C SER A 34 -3.38 -45.70 -29.70
N THR A 35 -3.79 -45.72 -30.93
CA THR A 35 -4.50 -44.70 -31.68
C THR A 35 -5.96 -44.58 -31.19
N ALA A 36 -6.36 -43.40 -30.77
CA ALA A 36 -7.76 -43.03 -30.74
C ALA A 36 -7.88 -41.63 -31.33
N ALA A 37 -8.44 -41.53 -32.49
CA ALA A 37 -8.82 -40.29 -33.14
C ALA A 37 -9.97 -39.66 -32.36
N ASN A 38 -9.79 -38.46 -31.83
CA ASN A 38 -10.89 -37.65 -31.41
C ASN A 38 -10.69 -36.17 -31.85
N ASN A 39 -11.63 -35.74 -32.61
CA ASN A 39 -11.99 -34.45 -33.14
C ASN A 39 -11.55 -33.30 -32.24
N THR A 40 -10.45 -32.62 -32.56
CA THR A 40 -10.13 -31.32 -31.98
C THR A 40 -10.80 -30.22 -32.80
N SER A 41 -11.97 -29.81 -32.31
CA SER A 41 -12.56 -28.51 -32.65
C SER A 41 -11.60 -27.42 -32.21
N THR A 42 -10.83 -26.87 -33.14
CA THR A 42 -10.02 -25.66 -32.96
C THR A 42 -10.94 -24.47 -32.67
N ARG A 43 -11.21 -24.21 -31.40
CA ARG A 43 -11.80 -22.93 -31.00
C ARG A 43 -10.76 -21.84 -31.21
N ASN A 44 -11.04 -21.00 -32.21
CA ASN A 44 -10.32 -19.77 -32.46
C ASN A 44 -10.26 -18.90 -31.18
N LEU A 45 -9.07 -18.77 -30.60
CA LEU A 45 -8.75 -17.88 -29.46
C LEU A 45 -8.59 -16.40 -29.89
N SER A 46 -9.09 -16.00 -31.08
CA SER A 46 -8.96 -14.64 -31.60
C SER A 46 -10.00 -13.63 -31.07
N ASN A 47 -10.84 -13.98 -30.11
CA ASN A 47 -11.84 -13.07 -29.52
C ASN A 47 -11.62 -12.80 -28.02
N LEU A 48 -10.38 -12.79 -27.56
CA LEU A 48 -10.06 -12.13 -26.31
C LEU A 48 -10.06 -10.61 -26.60
N THR A 49 -11.20 -9.98 -26.38
CA THR A 49 -11.30 -8.53 -26.29
C THR A 49 -10.27 -8.06 -25.27
N PRO A 50 -9.35 -7.14 -25.64
CA PRO A 50 -8.42 -6.59 -24.67
C PRO A 50 -9.21 -5.98 -23.50
N PRO A 51 -8.71 -6.06 -22.26
CA PRO A 51 -9.40 -5.51 -21.10
C PRO A 51 -9.76 -4.06 -21.42
N ARG A 52 -11.04 -3.72 -21.24
CA ARG A 52 -11.55 -2.36 -21.47
C ARG A 52 -10.63 -1.39 -20.77
N ARG A 53 -9.99 -0.51 -21.55
CA ARG A 53 -9.15 0.56 -21.01
C ARG A 53 -9.92 1.25 -19.89
N LEU A 54 -9.34 1.26 -18.70
CA LEU A 54 -9.86 1.82 -17.45
C LEU A 54 -10.22 3.33 -17.52
N ASN A 55 -9.90 3.99 -18.63
CA ASN A 55 -10.31 5.37 -18.93
C ASN A 55 -11.83 5.60 -19.01
N THR A 56 -12.65 4.54 -19.00
CA THR A 56 -14.10 4.69 -19.18
C THR A 56 -14.82 4.99 -17.85
N ILE A 57 -14.24 4.69 -16.71
CA ILE A 57 -14.92 4.87 -15.41
C ILE A 57 -14.70 6.28 -14.84
N MET A 58 -13.61 6.97 -15.20
CA MET A 58 -13.31 8.31 -14.69
C MET A 58 -13.87 9.46 -15.54
N ASN A 59 -14.49 9.19 -16.68
CA ASN A 59 -14.91 10.22 -17.63
C ASN A 59 -16.43 10.48 -17.63
N THR A 60 -17.10 10.34 -16.51
CA THR A 60 -18.37 11.05 -16.33
C THR A 60 -18.00 12.50 -16.01
N LYS A 61 -18.29 13.42 -16.95
CA LYS A 61 -18.13 14.87 -16.79
C LYS A 61 -18.86 15.27 -15.51
N ARG A 62 -18.13 15.37 -14.40
CA ARG A 62 -18.71 15.89 -13.15
C ARG A 62 -19.16 17.32 -13.38
N PRO A 63 -20.25 17.76 -12.78
CA PRO A 63 -20.63 19.16 -12.84
C PRO A 63 -19.52 19.99 -12.18
N GLU A 64 -19.21 21.15 -12.74
CA GLU A 64 -18.21 22.06 -12.17
C GLU A 64 -18.68 22.68 -10.85
N THR A 65 -20.00 22.84 -10.72
CA THR A 65 -20.66 23.45 -9.55
C THR A 65 -21.82 22.59 -9.06
N ARG A 66 -22.18 22.80 -7.81
CA ARG A 66 -23.38 22.26 -7.17
C ARG A 66 -24.08 23.32 -6.34
N PRO A 67 -25.41 23.24 -6.11
CA PRO A 67 -26.10 24.19 -5.27
C PRO A 67 -25.70 24.00 -3.79
N CYS A 68 -25.51 25.11 -3.08
CA CYS A 68 -25.40 25.09 -1.62
C CYS A 68 -26.71 24.58 -1.02
N TRP A 69 -26.63 23.65 -0.09
CA TRP A 69 -27.79 23.05 0.56
C TRP A 69 -28.65 24.04 1.37
N LYS A 70 -28.08 25.19 1.80
CA LYS A 70 -28.77 26.20 2.61
C LYS A 70 -29.29 27.39 1.79
N CYS A 71 -28.45 27.99 0.94
CA CYS A 71 -28.79 29.21 0.22
C CYS A 71 -28.93 29.04 -1.29
N SER A 72 -28.77 27.80 -1.80
CA SER A 72 -28.85 27.44 -3.22
C SER A 72 -27.85 28.15 -4.14
N THR A 73 -26.94 28.97 -3.61
CA THR A 73 -25.85 29.57 -4.40
C THR A 73 -24.99 28.49 -5.04
N PRO A 74 -24.67 28.58 -6.34
CA PRO A 74 -23.73 27.66 -6.98
C PRO A 74 -22.35 27.73 -6.32
N VAL A 75 -21.85 26.60 -5.84
CA VAL A 75 -20.50 26.47 -5.25
C VAL A 75 -19.68 25.48 -6.07
N PRO A 76 -18.34 25.61 -6.12
CA PRO A 76 -17.50 24.59 -6.75
C PRO A 76 -17.82 23.19 -6.23
N TYR A 77 -17.76 22.17 -7.09
CA TYR A 77 -18.18 20.82 -6.74
C TYR A 77 -17.50 20.27 -5.48
N LEU A 78 -16.19 20.57 -5.34
CA LEU A 78 -15.35 20.14 -4.21
C LEU A 78 -15.29 21.17 -3.05
N ALA A 79 -16.10 22.22 -3.10
CA ALA A 79 -16.09 23.25 -2.05
C ALA A 79 -16.45 22.64 -0.69
N LEU A 80 -15.62 22.90 0.31
CA LEU A 80 -15.87 22.52 1.70
C LEU A 80 -16.87 23.43 2.40
N GLN A 81 -16.91 24.70 1.99
CA GLN A 81 -17.80 25.72 2.52
C GLN A 81 -18.51 26.48 1.40
N CYS A 82 -19.66 27.07 1.71
CA CYS A 82 -20.35 27.94 0.79
C CYS A 82 -19.51 29.19 0.50
N THR A 83 -19.41 29.54 -0.78
CA THR A 83 -18.67 30.72 -1.25
C THR A 83 -19.41 32.02 -1.01
N ASN A 84 -20.72 31.97 -0.72
CA ASN A 84 -21.49 33.15 -0.35
C ASN A 84 -21.05 33.68 1.03
N PRO A 85 -20.54 34.93 1.13
CA PRO A 85 -20.00 35.48 2.37
C PRO A 85 -21.03 35.58 3.51
N GLU A 86 -22.32 35.67 3.20
CA GLU A 86 -23.39 35.70 4.20
C GLU A 86 -23.80 34.30 4.68
N CYS A 87 -23.45 33.27 3.93
CA CYS A 87 -23.86 31.87 4.21
C CYS A 87 -22.78 31.07 4.90
N LYS A 88 -21.60 30.89 4.30
CA LYS A 88 -20.39 30.23 4.79
C LYS A 88 -20.58 28.83 5.43
N VAL A 89 -21.72 28.19 5.21
CA VAL A 89 -22.02 26.86 5.80
C VAL A 89 -21.13 25.79 5.20
N VAL A 90 -20.79 24.77 6.02
CA VAL A 90 -20.08 23.59 5.54
C VAL A 90 -20.95 22.86 4.53
N GLN A 91 -20.36 22.42 3.43
CA GLN A 91 -21.06 21.69 2.39
C GLN A 91 -21.12 20.21 2.69
N THR A 92 -22.11 19.54 2.13
CA THR A 92 -22.23 18.08 2.16
C THR A 92 -21.04 17.42 1.47
N LEU A 93 -20.82 16.12 1.70
CA LEU A 93 -19.86 15.35 0.92
C LEU A 93 -20.23 15.38 -0.58
N ALA A 94 -19.23 15.59 -1.43
CA ALA A 94 -19.40 15.49 -2.88
C ALA A 94 -19.34 14.02 -3.32
N PRO A 95 -20.37 13.49 -3.99
CA PRO A 95 -20.37 12.09 -4.43
C PRO A 95 -19.25 11.78 -5.43
N GLY A 96 -18.69 10.57 -5.34
CA GLY A 96 -17.69 10.07 -6.30
C GLY A 96 -16.35 10.80 -6.26
N VAL A 97 -16.01 11.44 -5.16
CA VAL A 97 -14.71 12.09 -4.92
C VAL A 97 -13.75 11.08 -4.29
N ASN A 98 -12.54 10.96 -4.84
CA ASN A 98 -11.51 10.10 -4.29
C ASN A 98 -10.69 10.82 -3.19
N TYR A 99 -9.82 10.09 -2.50
CA TYR A 99 -9.02 10.66 -1.40
C TYR A 99 -7.99 11.69 -1.87
N PHE A 100 -7.49 11.57 -3.10
CA PHE A 100 -6.58 12.56 -3.68
C PHE A 100 -7.31 13.90 -3.85
N GLU A 101 -8.49 13.87 -4.44
CA GLU A 101 -9.33 15.07 -4.61
C GLU A 101 -9.81 15.65 -3.28
N THR A 102 -10.12 14.78 -2.30
CA THR A 102 -10.52 15.20 -0.94
C THR A 102 -9.45 16.07 -0.29
N LEU A 103 -8.18 15.74 -0.54
CA LEU A 103 -7.05 16.52 -0.03
C LEU A 103 -6.53 17.58 -1.01
N GLY A 104 -7.26 17.84 -2.09
CA GLY A 104 -6.92 18.86 -3.09
C GLY A 104 -5.69 18.51 -3.93
N LEU A 105 -5.38 17.22 -4.07
CA LEU A 105 -4.39 16.70 -5.01
C LEU A 105 -5.02 16.50 -6.40
N SER A 106 -4.21 16.07 -7.38
CA SER A 106 -4.72 15.69 -8.70
C SER A 106 -5.80 14.60 -8.58
N PRO A 107 -6.88 14.65 -9.39
CA PRO A 107 -7.87 13.57 -9.44
C PRO A 107 -7.27 12.24 -9.93
N GLU A 108 -6.16 12.28 -10.65
CA GLU A 108 -5.44 11.09 -11.10
C GLU A 108 -4.64 10.50 -9.96
N PRO A 109 -4.87 9.21 -9.62
CA PRO A 109 -4.13 8.54 -8.57
C PRO A 109 -2.64 8.49 -8.87
N SER A 110 -1.81 8.92 -7.92
CA SER A 110 -0.35 8.82 -8.00
C SER A 110 0.18 8.15 -6.74
N TYR A 111 1.07 7.16 -6.93
CA TYR A 111 1.72 6.51 -5.80
C TYR A 111 2.74 7.43 -5.12
N ASP A 112 3.45 8.25 -5.90
CA ASP A 112 4.41 9.21 -5.38
C ASP A 112 3.68 10.47 -4.89
N VAL A 113 3.56 10.58 -3.57
CA VAL A 113 2.93 11.71 -2.89
C VAL A 113 3.95 12.42 -2.03
N ASP A 114 4.05 13.74 -2.14
CA ASP A 114 4.83 14.55 -1.20
C ASP A 114 4.09 14.59 0.15
N LEU A 115 4.65 13.86 1.13
CA LEU A 115 4.07 13.76 2.48
C LEU A 115 4.03 15.09 3.23
N LYS A 116 4.94 16.04 2.92
CA LYS A 116 4.94 17.37 3.54
C LYS A 116 3.77 18.20 2.99
N ASP A 117 3.59 18.21 1.68
CA ASP A 117 2.45 18.89 1.04
C ASP A 117 1.12 18.26 1.45
N LEU A 118 1.03 16.94 1.46
CA LEU A 118 -0.14 16.18 1.93
C LEU A 118 -0.56 16.61 3.35
N ARG A 119 0.42 16.68 4.26
CA ARG A 119 0.19 17.12 5.64
C ARG A 119 -0.30 18.56 5.72
N LEU A 120 0.32 19.48 4.96
CA LEU A 120 -0.08 20.88 4.93
C LEU A 120 -1.51 21.07 4.41
N ARG A 121 -1.88 20.33 3.36
CA ARG A 121 -3.25 20.33 2.80
C ARG A 121 -4.26 19.81 3.81
N PHE A 122 -3.94 18.69 4.45
CA PHE A 122 -4.78 18.11 5.49
C PHE A 122 -5.05 19.12 6.63
N PHE A 123 -4.02 19.77 7.16
CA PHE A 123 -4.21 20.78 8.22
C PHE A 123 -5.03 21.98 7.77
N LYS A 124 -4.83 22.48 6.54
CA LYS A 124 -5.65 23.56 5.99
C LYS A 124 -7.13 23.18 5.90
N ILE A 125 -7.40 21.95 5.47
CA ILE A 125 -8.77 21.42 5.41
C ILE A 125 -9.35 21.34 6.82
N GLN A 126 -8.64 20.75 7.78
CA GLN A 126 -9.11 20.64 9.16
C GLN A 126 -9.39 21.99 9.82
N GLN A 127 -8.57 23.01 9.55
CA GLN A 127 -8.84 24.38 10.03
C GLN A 127 -10.16 24.95 9.53
N LEU A 128 -10.59 24.57 8.33
CA LEU A 128 -11.83 25.06 7.72
C LEU A 128 -13.07 24.28 8.22
N ILE A 129 -12.93 23.00 8.53
CA ILE A 129 -14.07 22.10 8.79
C ILE A 129 -14.04 21.44 10.16
N HIS A 130 -13.19 21.92 11.10
CA HIS A 130 -13.11 21.28 12.42
C HIS A 130 -14.46 21.31 13.13
N PRO A 131 -15.00 20.17 13.61
CA PRO A 131 -16.35 20.12 14.19
C PRO A 131 -16.57 21.08 15.35
N ASP A 132 -15.53 21.34 16.16
CA ASP A 132 -15.62 22.25 17.31
C ASP A 132 -15.94 23.69 16.91
N SER A 133 -15.49 24.11 15.70
CA SER A 133 -15.79 25.44 15.16
C SER A 133 -17.27 25.61 14.83
N TYR A 134 -18.03 24.52 14.76
CA TYR A 134 -19.45 24.50 14.40
C TYR A 134 -20.34 23.98 15.54
N SER A 135 -19.80 23.77 16.74
CA SER A 135 -20.53 23.21 17.89
C SER A 135 -21.72 24.06 18.34
N GLN A 136 -21.69 25.37 18.07
CA GLN A 136 -22.77 26.29 18.40
C GLN A 136 -23.69 26.61 17.20
N ASN A 137 -23.41 26.03 16.03
CA ASN A 137 -24.18 26.29 14.82
C ASN A 137 -25.40 25.34 14.71
N THR A 138 -26.20 25.56 13.65
CA THR A 138 -27.34 24.69 13.35
C THR A 138 -26.90 23.23 13.20
N ASN A 139 -27.74 22.28 13.62
CA ASN A 139 -27.47 20.84 13.59
C ASN A 139 -26.91 20.33 12.25
N GLY A 140 -27.26 20.97 11.12
CA GLY A 140 -26.77 20.61 9.79
C GLY A 140 -25.27 20.89 9.59
N ASP A 141 -24.80 22.08 10.02
CA ASP A 141 -23.39 22.47 9.85
C ASP A 141 -22.45 21.53 10.63
N GLN A 142 -22.81 21.19 11.87
CA GLN A 142 -22.02 20.28 12.71
C GLN A 142 -21.92 18.89 12.11
N VAL A 143 -23.05 18.34 11.62
CA VAL A 143 -23.08 17.01 11.00
C VAL A 143 -22.21 16.96 9.75
N TYR A 144 -22.31 17.96 8.88
CA TYR A 144 -21.51 18.02 7.66
C TYR A 144 -20.02 18.28 7.95
N ALA A 145 -19.69 19.11 8.93
CA ALA A 145 -18.32 19.31 9.40
C ALA A 145 -17.71 17.99 9.90
N GLN A 146 -18.43 17.22 10.69
CA GLN A 146 -17.99 15.93 11.19
C GLN A 146 -17.77 14.92 10.05
N GLN A 147 -18.69 14.85 9.08
CA GLN A 147 -18.55 13.97 7.92
C GLN A 147 -17.33 14.33 7.05
N GLN A 148 -17.16 15.63 6.76
CA GLN A 148 -16.02 16.13 5.98
C GLN A 148 -14.69 15.88 6.71
N SER A 149 -14.64 16.15 8.01
CA SER A 149 -13.45 15.92 8.84
C SER A 149 -13.10 14.42 8.92
N SER A 150 -14.09 13.56 9.09
CA SER A 150 -13.90 12.10 9.06
C SER A 150 -13.34 11.62 7.73
N LEU A 151 -13.89 12.11 6.60
CA LEU A 151 -13.39 11.77 5.27
C LEU A 151 -11.95 12.28 5.07
N ALA A 152 -11.64 13.52 5.47
CA ALA A 152 -10.29 14.06 5.37
C ALA A 152 -9.29 13.27 6.22
N ASN A 153 -9.66 12.84 7.44
CA ASN A 153 -8.84 11.99 8.29
C ASN A 153 -8.56 10.64 7.62
N LYS A 154 -9.60 9.98 7.09
CA LYS A 154 -9.46 8.70 6.37
C LYS A 154 -8.59 8.86 5.13
N ALA A 155 -8.80 9.90 4.34
CA ALA A 155 -7.99 10.19 3.16
C ALA A 155 -6.51 10.40 3.53
N TYR A 156 -6.24 11.20 4.56
CA TYR A 156 -4.88 11.45 5.01
C TYR A 156 -4.18 10.20 5.53
N SER A 157 -4.83 9.42 6.40
CA SER A 157 -4.24 8.19 6.93
C SER A 157 -3.95 7.17 5.81
N THR A 158 -4.87 7.02 4.85
CA THR A 158 -4.68 6.11 3.71
C THR A 158 -3.54 6.56 2.80
N LEU A 159 -3.50 7.84 2.42
CA LEU A 159 -2.47 8.32 1.48
C LEU A 159 -1.11 8.53 2.13
N LYS A 160 -1.03 8.68 3.44
CA LYS A 160 0.23 8.81 4.16
C LYS A 160 1.04 7.50 4.16
N GLU A 161 0.38 6.38 4.39
CA GLU A 161 1.02 5.08 4.56
C GLU A 161 1.23 4.40 3.19
N PRO A 162 2.45 3.94 2.85
CA PRO A 162 2.77 3.39 1.54
C PRO A 162 1.90 2.19 1.14
N LEU A 163 1.67 1.25 2.05
CA LEU A 163 0.84 0.05 1.79
C LEU A 163 -0.62 0.41 1.59
N SER A 164 -1.18 1.23 2.50
CA SER A 164 -2.59 1.66 2.41
C SER A 164 -2.84 2.46 1.13
N ARG A 165 -1.87 3.29 0.72
CA ARG A 165 -1.91 4.03 -0.53
C ARG A 165 -1.87 3.12 -1.75
N ALA A 166 -0.99 2.10 -1.76
CA ALA A 166 -0.92 1.10 -2.84
C ALA A 166 -2.25 0.38 -3.00
N ASN A 167 -2.80 -0.17 -1.91
CA ASN A 167 -4.07 -0.89 -1.91
C ASN A 167 -5.22 0.00 -2.40
N TYR A 168 -5.27 1.25 -1.95
CA TYR A 168 -6.28 2.21 -2.37
C TYR A 168 -6.20 2.55 -3.87
N ILE A 169 -5.00 2.72 -4.41
CA ILE A 169 -4.79 2.95 -5.85
C ILE A 169 -5.22 1.72 -6.66
N LEU A 170 -4.84 0.52 -6.22
CA LEU A 170 -5.26 -0.73 -6.87
C LEU A 170 -6.79 -0.86 -6.87
N GLU A 171 -7.47 -0.53 -5.77
CA GLU A 171 -8.94 -0.50 -5.70
C GLU A 171 -9.53 0.50 -6.69
N LEU A 172 -9.02 1.72 -6.76
CA LEU A 172 -9.45 2.75 -7.71
C LEU A 172 -9.26 2.33 -9.17
N LEU A 173 -8.20 1.56 -9.46
CA LEU A 173 -7.90 1.04 -10.79
C LEU A 173 -8.63 -0.26 -11.11
N GLY A 174 -9.50 -0.76 -10.21
CA GLY A 174 -10.29 -1.97 -10.41
C GLY A 174 -9.50 -3.27 -10.32
N ALA A 175 -8.36 -3.24 -9.66
CA ALA A 175 -7.47 -4.37 -9.41
C ALA A 175 -7.23 -4.58 -7.90
N PRO A 176 -8.27 -4.67 -7.05
CA PRO A 176 -8.10 -4.84 -5.62
C PRO A 176 -7.36 -6.14 -5.30
N ILE A 177 -6.61 -6.14 -4.20
CA ILE A 177 -6.02 -7.37 -3.65
C ILE A 177 -7.09 -8.07 -2.81
N HIS A 178 -7.34 -9.35 -3.10
CA HIS A 178 -8.26 -10.18 -2.34
C HIS A 178 -7.50 -10.92 -1.22
N GLU A 179 -8.17 -11.18 -0.10
CA GLU A 179 -7.58 -11.88 1.06
C GLU A 179 -7.03 -13.28 0.73
N THR A 180 -7.54 -13.90 -0.34
CA THR A 180 -7.09 -15.22 -0.82
C THR A 180 -5.86 -15.14 -1.72
N GLU A 181 -5.43 -13.96 -2.13
CA GLU A 181 -4.21 -13.79 -2.93
C GLU A 181 -2.99 -13.88 -2.00
N SER A 182 -2.61 -15.11 -1.68
CA SER A 182 -1.35 -15.40 -0.98
C SER A 182 -0.19 -15.30 -1.95
N LEU A 183 0.97 -14.94 -1.44
CA LEU A 183 2.22 -15.00 -2.19
C LEU A 183 2.45 -16.41 -2.73
N ASN A 184 2.48 -16.52 -4.05
CA ASN A 184 2.84 -17.76 -4.73
C ASN A 184 4.36 -17.88 -4.97
N GLU A 185 5.16 -16.99 -4.35
CA GLU A 185 6.62 -17.00 -4.49
C GLU A 185 7.26 -17.71 -3.29
N PRO A 186 7.72 -18.97 -3.46
CA PRO A 186 8.31 -19.76 -2.37
C PRO A 186 9.54 -19.08 -1.74
N GLU A 187 10.32 -18.35 -2.53
CA GLU A 187 11.53 -17.64 -2.07
C GLU A 187 11.19 -16.57 -1.03
N LEU A 188 10.18 -15.74 -1.31
CA LEU A 188 9.75 -14.72 -0.36
C LEU A 188 9.15 -15.32 0.91
N LEU A 189 8.40 -16.43 0.78
CA LEU A 189 7.87 -17.11 1.95
C LEU A 189 9.01 -17.63 2.85
N MET A 190 10.06 -18.18 2.25
CA MET A 190 11.25 -18.62 2.99
C MET A 190 11.95 -17.45 3.71
N GLU A 191 12.13 -16.31 3.03
CA GLU A 191 12.71 -15.11 3.65
C GLU A 191 11.89 -14.57 4.83
N VAL A 192 10.57 -14.62 4.71
CA VAL A 192 9.65 -14.21 5.80
C VAL A 192 9.77 -15.18 6.99
N MET A 193 9.83 -16.48 6.72
CA MET A 193 10.00 -17.50 7.77
C MET A 193 11.35 -17.35 8.47
N GLU A 194 12.44 -17.17 7.73
CA GLU A 194 13.78 -16.95 8.27
C GLU A 194 13.84 -15.70 9.16
N ALA A 195 13.26 -14.59 8.70
CA ALA A 195 13.21 -13.36 9.48
C ALA A 195 12.44 -13.54 10.81
N ARG A 196 11.41 -14.39 10.83
CA ARG A 196 10.65 -14.71 12.04
C ARG A 196 11.44 -15.60 12.99
N GLU A 197 12.07 -16.65 12.48
CA GLU A 197 12.93 -17.53 13.27
C GLU A 197 14.04 -16.74 13.94
N LEU A 198 14.72 -15.84 13.21
CA LEU A 198 15.76 -14.98 13.75
C LEU A 198 15.22 -14.03 14.86
N LEU A 199 13.99 -13.54 14.72
CA LEU A 199 13.36 -12.72 15.77
C LEU A 199 12.97 -13.53 17.01
N GLU A 200 12.54 -14.79 16.83
CA GLU A 200 12.23 -15.70 17.95
C GLU A 200 13.50 -16.13 18.70
N GLU A 201 14.62 -16.27 18.01
CA GLU A 201 15.91 -16.65 18.59
C GLU A 201 16.67 -15.46 19.19
N ALA A 202 16.33 -14.23 18.83
CA ALA A 202 17.01 -13.03 19.28
C ALA A 202 16.93 -12.87 20.81
N GLN A 203 18.09 -12.67 21.43
CA GLN A 203 18.23 -12.49 22.88
C GLN A 203 18.66 -11.07 23.26
N THR A 204 19.19 -10.31 22.32
CA THR A 204 19.76 -8.98 22.55
C THR A 204 19.11 -7.93 21.65
N GLU A 205 19.09 -6.69 22.12
CA GLU A 205 18.61 -5.55 21.34
C GLU A 205 19.48 -5.29 20.09
N ASP A 206 20.77 -5.62 20.13
CA ASP A 206 21.68 -5.45 19.00
C ASP A 206 21.32 -6.40 17.84
N GLU A 207 20.99 -7.66 18.14
CA GLU A 207 20.51 -8.64 17.14
C GLU A 207 19.22 -8.16 16.48
N VAL A 208 18.26 -7.67 17.28
CA VAL A 208 16.99 -7.13 16.75
C VAL A 208 17.20 -5.86 15.92
N GLN A 209 18.19 -5.02 16.30
CA GLN A 209 18.52 -3.83 15.53
C GLN A 209 19.11 -4.19 14.15
N GLU A 210 19.90 -5.26 14.05
CA GLU A 210 20.38 -5.75 12.74
C GLU A 210 19.22 -6.23 11.87
N LEU A 211 18.29 -7.01 12.42
CA LEU A 211 17.10 -7.47 11.71
C LEU A 211 16.24 -6.29 11.26
N LYS A 212 16.08 -5.28 12.11
CA LYS A 212 15.38 -4.04 11.77
C LYS A 212 16.01 -3.34 10.56
N ASN A 213 17.34 -3.19 10.54
CA ASN A 213 18.03 -2.53 9.44
C ASN A 213 17.84 -3.26 8.10
N VAL A 214 17.86 -4.59 8.13
CA VAL A 214 17.59 -5.43 6.97
C VAL A 214 16.14 -5.24 6.49
N ASN A 215 15.17 -5.31 7.43
CA ASN A 215 13.76 -5.16 7.11
C ASN A 215 13.42 -3.74 6.60
N ASP A 216 14.01 -2.69 7.19
CA ASP A 216 13.83 -1.31 6.72
C ASP A 216 14.35 -1.14 5.28
N THR A 217 15.43 -1.83 4.92
CA THR A 217 15.95 -1.85 3.53
C THR A 217 14.96 -2.54 2.60
N ARG A 218 14.44 -3.72 2.96
CA ARG A 218 13.43 -4.44 2.18
C ARG A 218 12.17 -3.60 1.95
N ILE A 219 11.65 -2.95 3.00
CA ILE A 219 10.50 -2.03 2.91
C ILE A 219 10.81 -0.90 1.91
N LYS A 220 11.98 -0.29 2.00
CA LYS A 220 12.36 0.80 1.10
C LYS A 220 12.43 0.34 -0.35
N ASP A 221 13.08 -0.78 -0.62
CA ASP A 221 13.24 -1.32 -1.97
C ASP A 221 11.87 -1.70 -2.58
N THR A 222 10.99 -2.32 -1.78
CA THR A 222 9.62 -2.66 -2.21
C THR A 222 8.79 -1.40 -2.50
N VAL A 223 8.91 -0.34 -1.69
CA VAL A 223 8.23 0.95 -1.93
C VAL A 223 8.74 1.61 -3.22
N GLU A 224 10.04 1.56 -3.49
CA GLU A 224 10.61 2.05 -4.75
C GLU A 224 10.14 1.20 -5.95
N GLY A 225 10.02 -0.11 -5.78
CA GLY A 225 9.43 -1.03 -6.76
C GLY A 225 7.98 -0.67 -7.08
N LEU A 226 7.16 -0.44 -6.05
CA LEU A 226 5.77 0.02 -6.21
C LEU A 226 5.67 1.33 -7.00
N SER A 227 6.53 2.30 -6.71
CA SER A 227 6.58 3.56 -7.47
C SER A 227 6.84 3.30 -8.96
N LYS A 228 7.77 2.40 -9.29
CA LYS A 228 8.07 2.03 -10.68
C LYS A 228 6.92 1.28 -11.34
N ALA A 229 6.31 0.31 -10.65
CA ALA A 229 5.19 -0.47 -11.15
C ALA A 229 3.96 0.41 -11.47
N PHE A 230 3.58 1.32 -10.56
CA PHE A 230 2.48 2.26 -10.82
C PHE A 230 2.79 3.23 -11.97
N LYS A 231 4.01 3.76 -12.09
CA LYS A 231 4.43 4.58 -13.23
C LYS A 231 4.40 3.82 -14.55
N GLY A 232 4.79 2.54 -14.52
CA GLY A 232 4.73 1.64 -15.66
C GLY A 232 3.33 1.12 -15.98
N GLN A 233 2.32 1.42 -15.15
CA GLN A 233 0.96 0.88 -15.24
C GLN A 233 0.91 -0.66 -15.18
N ASP A 234 1.89 -1.28 -14.53
CA ASP A 234 1.97 -2.72 -14.30
C ASP A 234 1.24 -3.05 -12.98
N LEU A 235 -0.06 -3.31 -13.09
CA LEU A 235 -0.92 -3.57 -11.93
C LEU A 235 -0.66 -4.93 -11.30
N GLU A 236 -0.23 -5.93 -12.05
CA GLU A 236 0.09 -7.25 -11.52
C GLU A 236 1.37 -7.18 -10.67
N GLN A 237 2.40 -6.52 -11.18
CA GLN A 237 3.62 -6.27 -10.39
C GLN A 237 3.32 -5.41 -9.17
N ALA A 238 2.45 -4.40 -9.28
CA ALA A 238 2.05 -3.57 -8.15
C ALA A 238 1.31 -4.37 -7.07
N LYS A 239 0.47 -5.35 -7.43
CA LYS A 239 -0.19 -6.26 -6.49
C LYS A 239 0.83 -7.13 -5.75
N THR A 240 1.72 -7.80 -6.50
CA THR A 240 2.77 -8.64 -5.93
C THR A 240 3.60 -7.88 -4.91
N LEU A 241 4.09 -6.69 -5.27
CA LEU A 241 4.86 -5.84 -4.37
C LEU A 241 4.06 -5.30 -3.18
N ALA A 242 2.76 -5.06 -3.33
CA ALA A 242 1.93 -4.63 -2.21
C ALA A 242 1.69 -5.76 -1.19
N ILE A 243 1.56 -7.00 -1.67
CA ILE A 243 1.50 -8.19 -0.81
C ILE A 243 2.84 -8.39 -0.08
N GLU A 244 3.96 -8.29 -0.80
CA GLU A 244 5.30 -8.33 -0.23
C GLU A 244 5.50 -7.27 0.87
N LEU A 245 5.15 -6.01 0.57
CA LEU A 245 5.21 -4.92 1.54
C LEU A 245 4.40 -5.20 2.80
N GLN A 246 3.25 -5.86 2.67
CA GLN A 246 2.42 -6.24 3.81
C GLN A 246 3.16 -7.17 4.78
N TYR A 247 3.94 -8.13 4.26
CA TYR A 247 4.74 -9.03 5.09
C TYR A 247 5.86 -8.29 5.81
N TRP A 248 6.60 -7.43 5.11
CA TRP A 248 7.67 -6.64 5.73
C TRP A 248 7.16 -5.68 6.80
N ILE A 249 5.98 -5.09 6.62
CA ILE A 249 5.32 -4.25 7.64
C ILE A 249 4.90 -5.08 8.85
N ARG A 250 4.41 -6.30 8.66
CA ARG A 250 4.11 -7.21 9.77
C ARG A 250 5.37 -7.53 10.58
N ILE A 251 6.47 -7.87 9.93
CA ILE A 251 7.77 -8.09 10.58
C ILE A 251 8.22 -6.81 11.32
N GLN A 252 8.09 -5.64 10.70
CA GLN A 252 8.42 -4.37 11.36
C GLN A 252 7.60 -4.15 12.63
N ASN A 253 6.33 -4.52 12.65
CA ASN A 253 5.50 -4.44 13.84
C ASN A 253 5.99 -5.39 14.94
N VAL A 254 6.33 -6.63 14.60
CA VAL A 254 6.90 -7.59 15.54
C VAL A 254 8.23 -7.08 16.12
N ILE A 255 9.10 -6.54 15.29
CA ILE A 255 10.37 -5.92 15.72
C ILE A 255 10.12 -4.78 16.71
N ARG A 256 9.15 -3.92 16.42
CA ARG A 256 8.82 -2.77 17.28
C ARG A 256 8.31 -3.21 18.66
N ASP A 257 7.51 -4.28 18.68
CA ASP A 257 6.84 -4.77 19.88
C ASP A 257 7.68 -5.84 20.60
N TRP A 258 8.89 -6.13 20.11
CA TRP A 258 9.80 -7.10 20.71
C TRP A 258 10.35 -6.63 22.05
N VAL A 259 10.38 -7.54 23.02
CA VAL A 259 10.96 -7.33 24.35
C VAL A 259 11.79 -8.54 24.73
N ALA A 260 13.03 -8.33 25.18
CA ALA A 260 13.95 -9.40 25.58
C ALA A 260 13.31 -10.34 26.63
N GLY A 261 13.37 -11.65 26.37
CA GLY A 261 12.84 -12.67 27.27
C GLY A 261 11.32 -12.85 27.27
N HIS A 262 10.60 -12.14 26.40
CA HIS A 262 9.17 -12.34 26.21
C HIS A 262 8.88 -13.06 24.88
N PRO A 263 7.97 -14.06 24.87
CA PRO A 263 7.61 -14.73 23.62
C PRO A 263 6.91 -13.75 22.66
N ILE A 264 7.18 -13.89 21.37
CA ILE A 264 6.49 -13.15 20.32
C ILE A 264 5.03 -13.62 20.27
N VAL A 265 4.10 -12.68 20.46
CA VAL A 265 2.66 -13.00 20.39
C VAL A 265 2.28 -13.18 18.92
N ALA A 266 1.75 -14.36 18.57
CA ALA A 266 1.43 -14.76 17.20
C ALA A 266 0.32 -13.93 16.51
N ASP A 267 -0.42 -13.11 17.27
CA ASP A 267 -1.60 -12.37 16.78
C ASP A 267 -1.26 -11.21 15.80
N HIS A 268 0.01 -10.89 15.61
CA HIS A 268 0.45 -9.77 14.76
C HIS A 268 1.03 -10.22 13.41
N VAL A 269 0.77 -11.45 12.98
CA VAL A 269 1.39 -12.03 11.80
C VAL A 269 0.39 -12.43 10.71
#